data_9dee8669030498acfba62036dac4c9c6
#
_entry.id   9dee8669030498acfba62036dac4c9c6
#
_cell.length_a   1.000
_cell.length_b   1.000
_cell.length_c   1.000
_cell.angle_alpha   90.00
_cell.angle_beta   90.00
_cell.angle_gamma   90.00
#
_symmetry.space_group_name_H-M   'P 1'
#
loop_
_entity.id
_entity.type
_entity.pdbx_description
1 polymer ?
#
loop_
_entity_poly.entity_id
_entity_poly.type
_entity_poly.pdbx_seq_one_letter_code
_entity_poly.pdbx_strand_id
1 'polypeptide(L)'
;MGFAGSPWTLANYMIGGNSQDTMLARRLYHEDSGLFECLMEKLTDAVANYLEMQIEAGADAVQIFDSMGGCLPPAHYPFASGKWIGEIVSRLAGKAPVIVFSRGTLGSLEHLVKTGAQFLSVDWAVDLGDIRNRMPDQIGIQGNLDPAVLTSTPVVAARETNRILETMRGFQR
;
A
#
# COMPACT_ATOMS: atom_id res chain seq x y z
N MET A 1 -3.09 8.58 -13.31
CA MET A 1 -2.80 8.16 -11.93
C MET A 1 -1.31 8.26 -11.69
N GLY A 2 -0.88 8.94 -10.61
CA GLY A 2 0.51 9.01 -10.16
C GLY A 2 0.84 7.89 -9.17
N PHE A 3 2.14 7.67 -8.88
CA PHE A 3 2.53 6.67 -7.88
C PHE A 3 3.93 6.88 -7.32
N ALA A 4 4.17 6.28 -6.14
CA ALA A 4 5.51 6.16 -5.53
C ALA A 4 5.60 4.91 -4.65
N GLY A 5 6.83 4.49 -4.32
CA GLY A 5 7.06 3.51 -3.26
C GLY A 5 6.80 4.12 -1.88
N SER A 6 6.36 3.31 -0.90
CA SER A 6 6.30 3.76 0.50
C SER A 6 7.70 4.04 1.04
N PRO A 7 7.85 4.88 2.07
CA PRO A 7 9.14 5.11 2.71
C PRO A 7 9.81 3.81 3.18
N TRP A 8 9.04 2.87 3.76
CA TRP A 8 9.56 1.56 4.15
C TRP A 8 10.07 0.74 2.96
N THR A 9 9.33 0.71 1.85
CA THR A 9 9.76 0.01 0.63
C THR A 9 11.05 0.63 0.07
N LEU A 10 11.14 1.96 0.02
CA LEU A 10 12.34 2.66 -0.46
C LEU A 10 13.54 2.44 0.47
N ALA A 11 13.35 2.48 1.80
CA ALA A 11 14.41 2.19 2.76
C ALA A 11 15.00 0.79 2.54
N ASN A 12 14.14 -0.22 2.30
CA ASN A 12 14.62 -1.58 1.99
C ASN A 12 15.47 -1.61 0.72
N TYR A 13 15.06 -0.92 -0.35
CA TYR A 13 15.85 -0.87 -1.59
C TYR A 13 17.18 -0.13 -1.40
N MET A 14 17.19 0.97 -0.66
CA MET A 14 18.39 1.78 -0.43
C MET A 14 19.42 1.07 0.46
N ILE A 15 18.97 0.40 1.52
CA ILE A 15 19.85 -0.27 2.49
C ILE A 15 20.22 -1.66 2.01
N GLY A 16 19.26 -2.42 1.51
CA GLY A 16 19.45 -3.82 1.10
C GLY A 16 20.04 -3.98 -0.31
N GLY A 17 20.00 -2.94 -1.13
CA GLY A 17 20.51 -2.97 -2.51
C GLY A 17 19.68 -3.82 -3.49
N ASN A 18 18.65 -4.52 -3.02
CA ASN A 18 17.71 -5.30 -3.84
C ASN A 18 16.34 -5.42 -3.19
N SER A 19 15.36 -5.91 -3.95
CA SER A 19 13.96 -6.05 -3.51
C SER A 19 13.67 -7.32 -2.69
N GLN A 20 14.66 -8.15 -2.43
CA GLN A 20 14.45 -9.45 -1.77
C GLN A 20 15.00 -9.49 -0.34
N ASP A 21 15.99 -8.66 -0.02
CA ASP A 21 16.61 -8.62 1.31
C ASP A 21 16.04 -7.47 2.14
N THR A 22 15.15 -7.82 3.07
CA THR A 22 14.58 -6.87 4.04
C THR A 22 15.32 -6.91 5.40
N MET A 23 16.35 -7.72 5.54
CA MET A 23 16.99 -7.95 6.83
C MET A 23 17.72 -6.69 7.32
N LEU A 24 18.41 -5.98 6.44
CA LEU A 24 19.21 -4.81 6.83
C LEU A 24 18.31 -3.64 7.29
N ALA A 25 17.19 -3.38 6.61
CA ALA A 25 16.28 -2.33 7.04
C ALA A 25 15.58 -2.69 8.37
N ARG A 26 15.22 -3.97 8.58
CA ARG A 26 14.68 -4.42 9.86
C ARG A 26 15.73 -4.35 10.99
N ARG A 27 16.97 -4.66 10.71
CA ARG A 27 18.06 -4.49 11.68
C ARG A 27 18.21 -3.02 12.08
N LEU A 28 18.26 -2.10 11.10
CA LEU A 28 18.34 -0.67 11.40
C LEU A 28 17.18 -0.21 12.29
N TYR A 29 15.95 -0.64 11.97
CA TYR A 29 14.76 -0.34 12.78
C TYR A 29 14.89 -0.78 14.25
N HIS A 30 15.56 -1.92 14.52
CA HIS A 30 15.72 -2.45 15.88
C HIS A 30 16.97 -1.96 16.59
N GLU A 31 18.07 -1.75 15.87
CA GLU A 31 19.38 -1.46 16.44
C GLU A 31 19.63 0.04 16.63
N ASP A 32 19.09 0.88 15.74
CA ASP A 32 19.28 2.34 15.78
C ASP A 32 18.00 3.06 15.34
N SER A 33 17.08 3.22 16.29
CA SER A 33 15.80 3.87 16.03
C SER A 33 15.96 5.34 15.60
N GLY A 34 16.98 6.05 16.10
CA GLY A 34 17.20 7.44 15.74
C GLY A 34 17.64 7.60 14.28
N LEU A 35 18.56 6.77 13.81
CA LEU A 35 18.99 6.76 12.41
C LEU A 35 17.85 6.29 11.49
N PHE A 36 17.07 5.28 11.94
CA PHE A 36 15.90 4.80 11.21
C PHE A 36 14.88 5.92 11.03
N GLU A 37 14.50 6.63 12.10
CA GLU A 37 13.53 7.74 12.02
C GLU A 37 14.03 8.86 11.10
N CYS A 38 15.29 9.26 11.23
CA CYS A 38 15.89 10.29 10.36
C CYS A 38 15.83 9.90 8.88
N LEU A 39 16.09 8.62 8.55
CA LEU A 39 15.94 8.12 7.18
C LEU A 39 14.49 8.17 6.71
N MET A 40 13.57 7.68 7.56
CA MET A 40 12.15 7.60 7.20
C MET A 40 11.51 8.99 7.03
N GLU A 41 11.89 9.96 7.85
CA GLU A 41 11.45 11.37 7.68
C GLU A 41 11.86 11.91 6.32
N LYS A 42 13.14 11.75 5.94
CA LYS A 42 13.64 12.19 4.63
C LYS A 42 12.92 11.52 3.45
N LEU A 43 12.67 10.22 3.56
CA LEU A 43 11.94 9.46 2.54
C LEU A 43 10.47 9.88 2.48
N THR A 44 9.84 10.13 3.62
CA THR A 44 8.45 10.62 3.70
C THR A 44 8.32 11.98 3.02
N ASP A 45 9.23 12.90 3.30
CA ASP A 45 9.27 14.22 2.65
C ASP A 45 9.47 14.10 1.13
N ALA A 46 10.42 13.29 0.71
CA ALA A 46 10.70 13.08 -0.70
C ALA A 46 9.50 12.47 -1.45
N VAL A 47 8.87 11.45 -0.87
CA VAL A 47 7.70 10.78 -1.47
C VAL A 47 6.49 11.72 -1.51
N ALA A 48 6.22 12.44 -0.42
CA ALA A 48 5.10 13.39 -0.40
C ALA A 48 5.27 14.48 -1.46
N ASN A 49 6.45 15.11 -1.53
CA ASN A 49 6.75 16.14 -2.53
C ASN A 49 6.66 15.59 -3.96
N TYR A 50 7.14 14.35 -4.19
CA TYR A 50 7.07 13.71 -5.50
C TYR A 50 5.63 13.40 -5.92
N LEU A 51 4.78 12.94 -5.00
CA LEU A 51 3.36 12.71 -5.29
C LEU A 51 2.61 14.03 -5.51
N GLU A 52 2.94 15.08 -4.76
CA GLU A 52 2.39 16.42 -4.93
C GLU A 52 2.69 16.97 -6.33
N MET A 53 3.95 16.85 -6.77
CA MET A 53 4.36 17.24 -8.13
C MET A 53 3.58 16.47 -9.21
N GLN A 54 3.30 15.20 -9.00
CA GLN A 54 2.49 14.40 -9.94
C GLN A 54 1.02 14.88 -9.98
N ILE A 55 0.46 15.27 -8.84
CA ILE A 55 -0.90 15.86 -8.77
C ILE A 55 -0.92 17.20 -9.52
N GLU A 56 0.05 18.06 -9.27
CA GLU A 56 0.18 19.36 -9.98
C GLU A 56 0.35 19.18 -11.49
N ALA A 57 1.01 18.10 -11.91
CA ALA A 57 1.14 17.72 -13.31
C ALA A 57 -0.13 17.10 -13.93
N GLY A 58 -1.22 16.98 -13.16
CA GLY A 58 -2.53 16.51 -13.63
C GLY A 58 -2.87 15.06 -13.30
N ALA A 59 -2.26 14.45 -12.30
CA ALA A 59 -2.68 13.13 -11.84
C ALA A 59 -3.99 13.25 -11.03
N ASP A 60 -5.05 12.53 -11.44
CA ASP A 60 -6.36 12.54 -10.79
C ASP A 60 -6.38 11.76 -9.46
N ALA A 61 -5.45 10.85 -9.27
CA ALA A 61 -5.26 10.06 -8.05
C ALA A 61 -3.80 9.63 -7.94
N VAL A 62 -3.35 9.31 -6.72
CA VAL A 62 -1.99 8.80 -6.49
C VAL A 62 -2.02 7.50 -5.69
N GLN A 63 -1.05 6.63 -5.94
CA GLN A 63 -0.92 5.34 -5.26
C GLN A 63 0.45 5.21 -4.59
N ILE A 64 0.43 4.83 -3.30
CA ILE A 64 1.62 4.49 -2.52
C ILE A 64 1.77 2.97 -2.51
N PHE A 65 2.91 2.48 -3.02
CA PHE A 65 3.21 1.04 -3.04
C PHE A 65 4.05 0.62 -1.84
N ASP A 66 3.40 0.01 -0.86
CA ASP A 66 4.05 -0.60 0.32
C ASP A 66 4.34 -2.10 0.05
N SER A 67 5.14 -2.35 -0.98
CA SER A 67 5.42 -3.72 -1.47
C SER A 67 6.15 -4.59 -0.44
N MET A 68 6.82 -3.97 0.54
CA MET A 68 7.55 -4.66 1.62
C MET A 68 6.81 -4.66 2.96
N GLY A 69 5.56 -4.15 3.01
CA GLY A 69 4.77 -4.08 4.25
C GLY A 69 4.54 -5.43 4.89
N GLY A 70 4.26 -6.47 4.10
CA GLY A 70 4.07 -7.84 4.59
C GLY A 70 5.31 -8.53 5.15
N CYS A 71 6.50 -7.92 5.00
CA CYS A 71 7.74 -8.42 5.63
C CYS A 71 7.86 -7.97 7.10
N LEU A 72 6.95 -7.13 7.58
CA LEU A 72 6.88 -6.67 8.96
C LEU A 72 5.87 -7.49 9.76
N PRO A 73 6.21 -7.92 10.98
CA PRO A 73 5.20 -8.41 11.91
C PRO A 73 4.11 -7.34 12.12
N PRO A 74 2.82 -7.73 12.28
CA PRO A 74 1.73 -6.76 12.47
C PRO A 74 1.97 -5.74 13.59
N ALA A 75 2.61 -6.16 14.69
CA ALA A 75 2.94 -5.28 15.82
C ALA A 75 3.97 -4.17 15.48
N HIS A 76 4.81 -4.38 14.48
CA HIS A 76 5.84 -3.43 14.05
C HIS A 76 5.39 -2.58 12.86
N TYR A 77 4.41 -3.06 12.10
CA TYR A 77 3.90 -2.36 10.92
C TYR A 77 3.52 -0.90 11.20
N PRO A 78 2.79 -0.56 12.27
CA PRO A 78 2.40 0.81 12.55
C PRO A 78 3.57 1.79 12.62
N PHE A 79 4.67 1.35 13.19
CA PHE A 79 5.84 2.19 13.46
C PHE A 79 6.85 2.21 12.31
N ALA A 80 7.05 1.06 11.65
CA ALA A 80 8.04 0.94 10.59
C ALA A 80 7.51 1.38 9.20
N SER A 81 6.19 1.29 8.95
CA SER A 81 5.59 1.68 7.66
C SER A 81 4.35 2.55 7.82
N GLY A 82 3.35 2.12 8.58
CA GLY A 82 2.02 2.74 8.64
C GLY A 82 2.03 4.22 9.01
N LYS A 83 2.83 4.62 10.01
CA LYS A 83 3.00 6.03 10.45
C LYS A 83 3.39 6.92 9.26
N TRP A 84 4.41 6.53 8.54
CA TRP A 84 4.99 7.30 7.45
C TRP A 84 4.06 7.42 6.24
N ILE A 85 3.33 6.36 5.94
CA ILE A 85 2.26 6.40 4.94
C ILE A 85 1.16 7.37 5.39
N GLY A 86 0.74 7.32 6.65
CA GLY A 86 -0.28 8.21 7.20
C GLY A 86 0.13 9.68 7.14
N GLU A 87 1.39 10.01 7.36
CA GLU A 87 1.93 11.36 7.22
C GLU A 87 1.84 11.85 5.76
N ILE A 88 2.20 11.00 4.79
CA ILE A 88 2.06 11.33 3.36
C ILE A 88 0.58 11.56 3.02
N VAL A 89 -0.32 10.65 3.41
CA VAL A 89 -1.76 10.78 3.16
C VAL A 89 -2.31 12.08 3.73
N SER A 90 -1.89 12.44 4.95
CA SER A 90 -2.29 13.70 5.60
C SER A 90 -1.83 14.93 4.82
N ARG A 91 -0.61 14.93 4.28
CA ARG A 91 -0.06 16.06 3.49
C ARG A 91 -0.76 16.21 2.14
N LEU A 92 -1.27 15.12 1.58
CA LEU A 92 -1.99 15.11 0.30
C LEU A 92 -3.50 15.30 0.47
N ALA A 93 -3.99 15.45 1.70
CA ALA A 93 -5.42 15.57 1.99
C ALA A 93 -6.06 16.75 1.22
N GLY A 94 -7.16 16.46 0.54
CA GLY A 94 -7.90 17.45 -0.27
C GLY A 94 -7.29 17.77 -1.63
N LYS A 95 -6.09 17.25 -1.97
CA LYS A 95 -5.44 17.49 -3.27
C LYS A 95 -5.82 16.46 -4.30
N ALA A 96 -5.77 15.17 -3.95
CA ALA A 96 -6.22 14.06 -4.78
C ALA A 96 -6.53 12.84 -3.90
N PRO A 97 -7.34 11.89 -4.37
CA PRO A 97 -7.51 10.59 -3.70
C PRO A 97 -6.19 9.82 -3.60
N VAL A 98 -5.93 9.28 -2.42
CA VAL A 98 -4.75 8.44 -2.16
C VAL A 98 -5.16 6.98 -2.04
N ILE A 99 -4.49 6.14 -2.81
CA ILE A 99 -4.61 4.68 -2.77
C ILE A 99 -3.36 4.14 -2.07
N VAL A 100 -3.52 3.23 -1.11
CA VAL A 100 -2.38 2.53 -0.50
C VAL A 100 -2.45 1.06 -0.89
N PHE A 101 -1.44 0.58 -1.59
CA PHE A 101 -1.22 -0.84 -1.84
C PHE A 101 -0.24 -1.37 -0.79
N SER A 102 -0.59 -2.46 -0.13
CA SER A 102 0.37 -3.16 0.71
C SER A 102 0.26 -4.66 0.50
N ARG A 103 1.39 -5.29 0.21
CA ARG A 103 1.47 -6.71 -0.07
C ARG A 103 1.53 -7.51 1.22
N GLY A 104 0.76 -8.61 1.30
CA GLY A 104 0.78 -9.52 2.47
C GLY A 104 0.08 -8.94 3.71
N THR A 105 -0.92 -8.08 3.53
CA THR A 105 -1.42 -7.16 4.55
C THR A 105 -2.56 -7.66 5.41
N LEU A 106 -3.01 -8.88 5.26
CA LEU A 106 -4.16 -9.40 6.03
C LEU A 106 -4.01 -9.20 7.56
N GLY A 107 -2.78 -9.36 8.07
CA GLY A 107 -2.44 -9.13 9.49
C GLY A 107 -2.34 -7.67 9.90
N SER A 108 -2.20 -6.75 8.95
CA SER A 108 -1.99 -5.31 9.20
C SER A 108 -3.14 -4.43 8.66
N LEU A 109 -4.26 -5.04 8.25
CA LEU A 109 -5.38 -4.33 7.62
C LEU A 109 -5.90 -3.15 8.46
N GLU A 110 -6.04 -3.34 9.78
CA GLU A 110 -6.49 -2.29 10.70
C GLU A 110 -5.51 -1.10 10.74
N HIS A 111 -4.23 -1.37 10.60
CA HIS A 111 -3.21 -0.32 10.56
C HIS A 111 -3.20 0.42 9.22
N LEU A 112 -3.48 -0.30 8.10
CA LEU A 112 -3.68 0.33 6.80
C LEU A 112 -4.89 1.26 6.79
N VAL A 113 -6.02 0.83 7.36
CA VAL A 113 -7.20 1.68 7.55
C VAL A 113 -6.85 2.96 8.31
N LYS A 114 -6.01 2.87 9.34
CA LYS A 114 -5.59 4.03 10.15
C LYS A 114 -4.66 5.01 9.41
N THR A 115 -4.12 4.65 8.25
CA THR A 115 -3.34 5.61 7.44
C THR A 115 -4.18 6.77 6.91
N GLY A 116 -5.51 6.63 6.87
CA GLY A 116 -6.43 7.65 6.35
C GLY A 116 -6.56 7.65 4.83
N ALA A 117 -6.00 6.66 4.13
CA ALA A 117 -6.16 6.52 2.68
C ALA A 117 -7.64 6.30 2.30
N GLN A 118 -8.07 6.91 1.20
CA GLN A 118 -9.45 6.78 0.70
C GLN A 118 -9.68 5.41 0.04
N PHE A 119 -8.62 4.79 -0.46
CA PHE A 119 -8.68 3.47 -1.09
C PHE A 119 -7.54 2.58 -0.60
N LEU A 120 -7.85 1.29 -0.37
CA LEU A 120 -6.84 0.27 -0.13
C LEU A 120 -6.79 -0.68 -1.34
N SER A 121 -5.61 -0.85 -1.88
CA SER A 121 -5.33 -1.84 -2.92
C SER A 121 -4.77 -3.09 -2.26
N VAL A 122 -5.40 -4.22 -2.50
CA VAL A 122 -5.05 -5.49 -1.87
C VAL A 122 -4.50 -6.48 -2.91
N ASP A 123 -3.61 -7.36 -2.45
CA ASP A 123 -3.02 -8.36 -3.33
C ASP A 123 -3.98 -9.53 -3.61
N TRP A 124 -3.60 -10.35 -4.56
CA TRP A 124 -4.40 -11.48 -5.05
C TRP A 124 -4.54 -12.63 -4.04
N ALA A 125 -3.71 -12.67 -2.99
CA ALA A 125 -3.66 -13.79 -2.04
C ALA A 125 -4.76 -13.75 -0.98
N VAL A 126 -5.64 -12.74 -1.02
CA VAL A 126 -6.73 -12.56 -0.04
C VAL A 126 -8.10 -12.66 -0.72
N ASP A 127 -9.12 -13.09 0.04
CA ASP A 127 -10.51 -12.99 -0.41
C ASP A 127 -11.02 -11.56 -0.26
N LEU A 128 -11.54 -11.00 -1.37
CA LEU A 128 -11.96 -9.60 -1.41
C LEU A 128 -13.22 -9.33 -0.58
N GLY A 129 -14.12 -10.32 -0.50
CA GLY A 129 -15.31 -10.25 0.35
C GLY A 129 -14.96 -10.22 1.83
N ASP A 130 -14.00 -11.05 2.25
CA ASP A 130 -13.50 -11.06 3.64
C ASP A 130 -12.84 -9.72 4.00
N ILE A 131 -12.05 -9.17 3.10
CA ILE A 131 -11.45 -7.84 3.29
C ILE A 131 -12.53 -6.79 3.43
N ARG A 132 -13.55 -6.78 2.54
CA ARG A 132 -14.64 -5.80 2.59
C ARG A 132 -15.39 -5.85 3.92
N ASN A 133 -15.68 -7.04 4.42
CA ASN A 133 -16.38 -7.22 5.71
C ASN A 133 -15.60 -6.68 6.92
N ARG A 134 -14.28 -6.54 6.80
CA ARG A 134 -13.39 -6.05 7.87
C ARG A 134 -13.02 -4.58 7.73
N MET A 135 -13.43 -3.93 6.65
CA MET A 135 -13.10 -2.53 6.38
C MET A 135 -14.31 -1.62 6.61
N PRO A 136 -14.08 -0.36 7.02
CA PRO A 136 -15.11 0.66 7.02
C PRO A 136 -15.70 0.88 5.62
N ASP A 137 -17.03 1.08 5.53
CA ASP A 137 -17.75 1.22 4.25
C ASP A 137 -17.25 2.39 3.38
N GLN A 138 -16.76 3.46 4.01
CA GLN A 138 -16.27 4.66 3.33
C GLN A 138 -14.92 4.48 2.62
N ILE A 139 -14.18 3.41 2.90
CA ILE A 139 -12.90 3.14 2.25
C ILE A 139 -13.13 2.27 1.02
N GLY A 140 -12.71 2.76 -0.15
CA GLY A 140 -12.76 1.99 -1.38
C GLY A 140 -11.74 0.84 -1.42
N ILE A 141 -12.03 -0.18 -2.21
CA ILE A 141 -11.11 -1.31 -2.41
C ILE A 141 -10.71 -1.37 -3.89
N GLN A 142 -9.43 -1.58 -4.13
CA GLN A 142 -8.86 -1.87 -5.43
C GLN A 142 -8.21 -3.26 -5.42
N GLY A 143 -8.39 -4.02 -6.49
CA GLY A 143 -7.79 -5.36 -6.69
C GLY A 143 -8.88 -6.36 -7.04
N ASN A 144 -8.64 -7.67 -7.00
CA ASN A 144 -7.36 -8.26 -6.66
C ASN A 144 -7.12 -9.48 -7.58
N LEU A 145 -7.24 -9.22 -8.90
CA LEU A 145 -7.03 -10.27 -9.87
C LEU A 145 -5.59 -10.80 -9.78
N ASP A 146 -5.44 -12.14 -9.74
CA ASP A 146 -4.12 -12.77 -9.76
C ASP A 146 -3.38 -12.42 -11.05
N PRO A 147 -2.17 -11.84 -10.99
CA PRO A 147 -1.37 -11.52 -12.16
C PRO A 147 -1.12 -12.72 -13.08
N ALA A 148 -1.04 -13.94 -12.56
CA ALA A 148 -0.89 -15.15 -13.36
C ALA A 148 -2.10 -15.40 -14.28
N VAL A 149 -3.29 -14.95 -13.90
CA VAL A 149 -4.51 -15.03 -14.73
C VAL A 149 -4.38 -14.17 -15.98
N LEU A 150 -3.76 -12.99 -15.87
CA LEU A 150 -3.55 -12.08 -17.00
C LEU A 150 -2.58 -12.62 -18.06
N THR A 151 -1.69 -13.54 -17.67
CA THR A 151 -0.76 -14.20 -18.58
C THR A 151 -1.33 -15.49 -19.18
N SER A 152 -2.56 -15.87 -18.83
CA SER A 152 -3.29 -17.02 -19.35
C SER A 152 -4.11 -16.69 -20.59
N THR A 153 -5.29 -17.25 -20.76
CA THR A 153 -6.16 -16.96 -21.90
C THR A 153 -7.18 -15.84 -21.55
N PRO A 154 -7.67 -15.08 -22.56
CA PRO A 154 -8.72 -14.07 -22.35
C PRO A 154 -9.98 -14.63 -21.68
N VAL A 155 -10.33 -15.88 -21.97
CA VAL A 155 -11.50 -16.56 -21.36
C VAL A 155 -11.29 -16.75 -19.85
N VAL A 156 -10.09 -17.15 -19.43
CA VAL A 156 -9.77 -17.33 -18.01
C VAL A 156 -9.75 -15.96 -17.31
N ALA A 157 -9.12 -14.95 -17.92
CA ALA A 157 -9.09 -13.61 -17.38
C ALA A 157 -10.50 -13.03 -17.18
N ALA A 158 -11.38 -13.17 -18.18
CA ALA A 158 -12.76 -12.70 -18.09
C ALA A 158 -13.55 -13.45 -16.99
N ARG A 159 -13.39 -14.77 -16.88
CA ARG A 159 -14.05 -15.58 -15.85
C ARG A 159 -13.67 -15.12 -14.44
N GLU A 160 -12.38 -15.01 -14.16
CA GLU A 160 -11.89 -14.63 -12.84
C GLU A 160 -12.23 -13.17 -12.50
N THR A 161 -12.20 -12.27 -13.47
CA THR A 161 -12.67 -10.89 -13.29
C THR A 161 -14.15 -10.86 -12.93
N ASN A 162 -14.99 -11.61 -13.64
CA ASN A 162 -16.42 -11.70 -13.35
C ASN A 162 -16.68 -12.27 -11.94
N ARG A 163 -15.90 -13.27 -11.52
CA ARG A 163 -15.99 -13.83 -10.16
C ARG A 163 -15.77 -12.74 -9.10
N ILE A 164 -14.73 -11.91 -9.28
CA ILE A 164 -14.44 -10.80 -8.35
C ILE A 164 -15.59 -9.79 -8.35
N LEU A 165 -16.10 -9.40 -9.52
CA LEU A 165 -17.21 -8.46 -9.64
C LEU A 165 -18.49 -8.99 -8.99
N GLU A 166 -18.78 -10.27 -9.14
CA GLU A 166 -19.92 -10.92 -8.51
C GLU A 166 -19.81 -10.95 -6.99
N THR A 167 -18.62 -11.29 -6.45
CA THR A 167 -18.34 -11.21 -5.02
C THR A 167 -18.63 -9.81 -4.47
N MET A 168 -18.27 -8.77 -5.22
CA MET A 168 -18.41 -7.38 -4.78
C MET A 168 -19.80 -6.77 -5.00
N ARG A 169 -20.68 -7.39 -5.79
CA ARG A 169 -22.05 -6.88 -6.02
C ARG A 169 -22.86 -6.74 -4.73
N GLY A 170 -22.66 -7.63 -3.76
CA GLY A 170 -23.35 -7.58 -2.47
C GLY A 170 -22.96 -6.38 -1.58
N PHE A 171 -21.91 -5.67 -1.94
CA PHE A 171 -21.36 -4.54 -1.18
C PHE A 171 -21.56 -3.17 -1.87
N GLN A 172 -22.22 -3.14 -3.01
CA GLN A 172 -22.60 -1.89 -3.69
C GLN A 172 -23.77 -1.26 -2.93
N ARG A 173 -23.52 -0.15 -2.26
CA ARG A 173 -24.53 0.72 -1.65
C ARG A 173 -24.51 2.08 -2.29
#